data_221503e2d3831cf8fe638b511a023529
#
_entry.id   221503e2d3831cf8fe638b511a023529
#
_cell.length_a   1.000
_cell.length_b   1.000
_cell.length_c   1.000
_cell.angle_alpha   90.00
_cell.angle_beta   90.00
_cell.angle_gamma   90.00
#
_symmetry.space_group_name_H-M   'P 1'
#
loop_
_entity.id
_entity.type
_entity.pdbx_description
1 polymer ?
#
loop_
_entity_poly.entity_id
_entity_poly.type
_entity_poly.pdbx_seq_one_letter_code
_entity_poly.pdbx_strand_id
1 'polypeptide(L)'
;MISLVILIVVFGAIFYFLIIRPQRRREQEHRRLLQSLKRGDRVVTAGGIYGTIDKIDDDTVILSLEEGAKVRIAKSSIVEKVRK
;
A
#
# COMPACT_ATOMS: atom_id res chain seq x y z
N MET A 1 13.70 -29.03 -30.19
CA MET A 1 12.40 -28.67 -29.57
C MET A 1 12.44 -28.70 -28.03
N ILE A 2 13.00 -29.77 -27.44
CA ILE A 2 13.07 -29.87 -25.96
C ILE A 2 13.88 -28.72 -25.36
N SER A 3 15.00 -28.33 -25.96
CA SER A 3 15.84 -27.24 -25.47
C SER A 3 15.15 -25.87 -25.52
N LEU A 4 14.31 -25.68 -26.54
CA LEU A 4 13.53 -24.42 -26.61
C LEU A 4 12.47 -24.36 -25.52
N VAL A 5 11.79 -25.48 -25.24
CA VAL A 5 10.79 -25.56 -24.17
C VAL A 5 11.44 -25.32 -22.81
N ILE A 6 12.58 -25.95 -22.56
CA ILE A 6 13.34 -25.74 -21.31
C ILE A 6 13.73 -24.27 -21.15
N LEU A 7 14.19 -23.65 -22.23
CA LEU A 7 14.57 -22.24 -22.21
C LEU A 7 13.39 -21.34 -21.83
N ILE A 8 12.22 -21.55 -22.42
CA ILE A 8 11.00 -20.79 -22.12
C ILE A 8 10.59 -20.99 -20.66
N VAL A 9 10.63 -22.21 -20.16
CA VAL A 9 10.26 -22.50 -18.77
C VAL A 9 11.22 -21.82 -17.80
N VAL A 10 12.52 -21.85 -18.07
CA VAL A 10 13.53 -21.21 -17.23
C VAL A 10 13.36 -19.70 -17.23
N PHE A 11 13.17 -19.09 -18.40
CA PHE A 11 12.90 -17.65 -18.48
C PHE A 11 11.62 -17.26 -17.75
N GLY A 12 10.57 -18.03 -17.92
CA GLY A 12 9.30 -17.78 -17.23
C GLY A 12 9.44 -17.86 -15.72
N ALA A 13 10.18 -18.84 -15.23
CA ALA A 13 10.44 -19.00 -13.80
C ALA A 13 11.25 -17.84 -13.24
N ILE A 14 12.31 -17.43 -13.93
CA ILE A 14 13.16 -16.31 -13.51
C ILE A 14 12.34 -15.01 -13.49
N PHE A 15 11.57 -14.77 -14.54
CA PHE A 15 10.71 -13.60 -14.65
C PHE A 15 9.69 -13.56 -13.50
N TYR A 16 9.06 -14.68 -13.20
CA TYR A 16 8.11 -14.79 -12.11
C TYR A 16 8.74 -14.44 -10.76
N PHE A 17 9.89 -15.04 -10.45
CA PHE A 17 10.54 -14.80 -9.15
C PHE A 17 11.10 -13.41 -9.00
N LEU A 18 11.57 -12.77 -10.09
CA LEU A 18 12.20 -11.46 -10.02
C LEU A 18 11.21 -10.31 -10.08
N ILE A 19 10.08 -10.48 -10.75
CA ILE A 19 9.15 -9.38 -11.02
C ILE A 19 7.83 -9.56 -10.28
N ILE A 20 7.20 -10.71 -10.36
CA ILE A 20 5.85 -10.92 -9.82
C ILE A 20 5.87 -11.08 -8.30
N ARG A 21 6.80 -11.86 -7.78
CA ARG A 21 6.89 -12.14 -6.35
C ARG A 21 7.16 -10.88 -5.49
N PRO A 22 8.11 -9.99 -5.85
CA PRO A 22 8.31 -8.76 -5.10
C PRO A 22 7.09 -7.83 -5.09
N GLN A 23 6.33 -7.77 -6.20
CA GLN A 23 5.12 -6.95 -6.28
C GLN A 23 4.04 -7.44 -5.32
N ARG A 24 3.83 -8.76 -5.24
CA ARG A 24 2.87 -9.35 -4.30
C ARG A 24 3.23 -9.07 -2.85
N ARG A 25 4.50 -9.11 -2.53
CA ARG A 25 4.98 -8.81 -1.18
C ARG A 25 4.66 -7.38 -0.78
N ARG A 26 4.87 -6.42 -1.70
CA ARG A 26 4.54 -5.01 -1.47
C ARG A 26 3.04 -4.80 -1.25
N GLU A 27 2.20 -5.48 -2.02
CA GLU A 27 0.75 -5.42 -1.84
C GLU A 27 0.33 -5.96 -0.48
N GLN A 28 0.90 -7.07 -0.04
CA GLN A 28 0.62 -7.65 1.28
C GLN A 28 1.04 -6.72 2.40
N GLU A 29 2.20 -6.11 2.32
CA GLU A 29 2.68 -5.12 3.30
C GLU A 29 1.76 -3.91 3.37
N HIS A 30 1.30 -3.42 2.22
CA HIS A 30 0.35 -2.31 2.15
C HIS A 30 -0.99 -2.69 2.78
N ARG A 31 -1.50 -3.88 2.51
CA ARG A 31 -2.74 -4.37 3.16
C ARG A 31 -2.60 -4.46 4.67
N ARG A 32 -1.47 -4.95 5.16
CA ARG A 32 -1.20 -5.00 6.59
C ARG A 32 -1.18 -3.61 7.21
N LEU A 33 -0.56 -2.65 6.53
CA LEU A 33 -0.56 -1.26 6.95
C LEU A 33 -1.99 -0.73 7.07
N LEU A 34 -2.81 -0.92 6.05
CA LEU A 34 -4.19 -0.44 6.03
C LEU A 34 -5.04 -1.10 7.12
N GLN A 35 -4.81 -2.38 7.43
CA GLN A 35 -5.53 -3.09 8.49
C GLN A 35 -5.10 -2.65 9.88
N SER A 36 -3.89 -2.15 10.03
CA SER A 36 -3.36 -1.71 11.33
C SER A 36 -3.75 -0.28 11.68
N LEU A 37 -4.36 0.46 10.76
CA LEU A 37 -4.72 1.86 10.99
C LEU A 37 -5.84 1.98 12.00
N LYS A 38 -5.70 2.94 12.89
CA LYS A 38 -6.67 3.23 13.95
C LYS A 38 -6.93 4.72 14.03
N ARG A 39 -8.10 5.09 14.56
CA ARG A 39 -8.41 6.48 14.86
C ARG A 39 -7.33 7.08 15.76
N GLY A 40 -6.87 8.26 15.41
CA GLY A 40 -5.79 8.95 16.12
C GLY A 40 -4.40 8.71 15.57
N ASP A 41 -4.24 7.76 14.63
CA ASP A 41 -2.95 7.50 14.00
C ASP A 41 -2.61 8.62 13.02
N ARG A 42 -1.33 9.01 13.01
CA ARG A 42 -0.83 9.97 12.04
C ARG A 42 -0.30 9.23 10.82
N VAL A 43 -0.72 9.66 9.64
CA VAL A 43 -0.39 8.99 8.39
C VAL A 43 0.02 10.00 7.33
N VAL A 44 0.67 9.50 6.28
CA VAL A 44 1.01 10.29 5.10
C VAL A 44 0.43 9.61 3.86
N THR A 45 -0.13 10.41 2.95
CA THR A 45 -0.73 9.92 1.71
C THR A 45 0.27 9.94 0.56
N ALA A 46 -0.10 9.31 -0.57
CA ALA A 46 0.72 9.27 -1.77
C ALA A 46 1.08 10.66 -2.32
N GLY A 47 0.22 11.64 -2.07
CA GLY A 47 0.48 13.03 -2.48
C GLY A 47 1.34 13.83 -1.51
N GLY A 48 1.80 13.21 -0.42
CA GLY A 48 2.61 13.90 0.59
C GLY A 48 1.79 14.66 1.62
N ILE A 49 0.50 14.39 1.74
CA ILE A 49 -0.37 15.03 2.71
C ILE A 49 -0.29 14.28 4.04
N TYR A 50 0.08 14.99 5.11
CA TYR A 50 0.10 14.45 6.46
C TYR A 50 -1.21 14.78 7.17
N GLY A 51 -1.72 13.83 7.93
CA GLY A 51 -2.94 14.05 8.70
C GLY A 51 -3.12 12.99 9.76
N THR A 52 -4.06 13.24 10.67
CA THR A 52 -4.43 12.29 11.72
C THR A 52 -5.77 11.66 11.37
N ILE A 53 -5.88 10.34 11.54
CA ILE A 53 -7.11 9.63 11.23
C ILE A 53 -8.20 10.02 12.22
N ASP A 54 -9.28 10.60 11.71
CA ASP A 54 -10.44 10.96 12.50
C ASP A 54 -11.52 9.89 12.45
N LYS A 55 -11.73 9.31 11.27
CA LYS A 55 -12.70 8.24 11.06
C LYS A 55 -12.24 7.29 9.97
N ILE A 56 -12.51 6.00 10.14
CA ILE A 56 -12.17 4.95 9.16
C ILE A 56 -13.45 4.26 8.72
N ASP A 57 -13.69 4.26 7.40
CA ASP A 57 -14.72 3.44 6.75
C ASP A 57 -14.05 2.30 5.97
N ASP A 58 -14.83 1.47 5.29
CA ASP A 58 -14.30 0.32 4.56
C ASP A 58 -13.30 0.71 3.48
N ASP A 59 -13.64 1.74 2.69
CA ASP A 59 -12.84 2.16 1.54
C ASP A 59 -12.26 3.57 1.68
N THR A 60 -12.69 4.32 2.68
CA THR A 60 -12.30 5.71 2.85
C THR A 60 -11.85 6.01 4.26
N VAL A 61 -11.09 7.08 4.40
CA VAL A 61 -10.62 7.58 5.69
C VAL A 61 -10.79 9.09 5.71
N ILE A 62 -11.24 9.62 6.84
CA ILE A 62 -11.30 11.06 7.05
C ILE A 62 -10.06 11.46 7.85
N LEU A 63 -9.24 12.33 7.26
CA LEU A 63 -8.03 12.86 7.89
C LEU A 63 -8.29 14.26 8.42
N SER A 64 -7.83 14.50 9.64
CA SER A 64 -7.80 15.83 10.23
C SER A 64 -6.45 16.46 9.94
N LEU A 65 -6.45 17.60 9.28
CA LEU A 65 -5.24 18.36 8.94
C LEU A 65 -4.88 19.34 10.04
N GLU A 66 -3.66 19.87 10.00
CA GLU A 66 -3.15 20.75 11.07
C GLU A 66 -4.00 22.00 11.30
N GLU A 67 -4.63 22.53 10.27
CA GLU A 67 -5.46 23.73 10.37
C GLU A 67 -6.91 23.46 10.78
N GLY A 68 -7.21 22.24 11.21
CA GLY A 68 -8.55 21.86 11.58
C GLY A 68 -9.43 21.41 10.43
N ALA A 69 -8.97 21.51 9.21
CA ALA A 69 -9.69 21.00 8.04
C ALA A 69 -9.72 19.48 8.03
N LYS A 70 -10.79 18.92 7.51
CA LYS A 70 -10.93 17.47 7.35
C LYS A 70 -11.10 17.13 5.88
N VAL A 71 -10.42 16.07 5.43
CA VAL A 71 -10.53 15.59 4.06
C VAL A 71 -10.86 14.12 4.04
N ARG A 72 -11.70 13.72 3.11
CA ARG A 72 -11.98 12.31 2.85
C ARG A 72 -11.07 11.83 1.75
N ILE A 73 -10.32 10.77 2.01
CA ILE A 73 -9.43 10.17 1.03
C ILE A 73 -9.72 8.68 0.88
N ALA A 74 -9.32 8.11 -0.24
CA ALA A 74 -9.36 6.67 -0.41
C ALA A 74 -8.39 6.02 0.58
N LYS A 75 -8.83 4.96 1.25
CA LYS A 75 -7.99 4.23 2.21
C LYS A 75 -6.68 3.77 1.59
N SER A 76 -6.71 3.36 0.32
CA SER A 76 -5.53 2.92 -0.42
C SER A 76 -4.53 4.05 -0.71
N SER A 77 -4.91 5.32 -0.54
CA SER A 77 -4.01 6.46 -0.72
C SER A 77 -3.01 6.62 0.41
N ILE A 78 -3.24 5.97 1.55
CA ILE A 78 -2.32 6.02 2.67
C ILE A 78 -1.10 5.17 2.34
N VAL A 79 0.08 5.80 2.38
CA VAL A 79 1.34 5.15 2.01
C VAL A 79 2.08 4.65 3.25
N GLU A 80 2.07 5.44 4.30
CA GLU A 80 2.86 5.14 5.48
C GLU A 80 2.20 5.70 6.74
N LYS A 81 2.43 5.02 7.86
CA LYS A 81 2.04 5.46 9.18
C LYS A 81 3.22 6.21 9.80
N VAL A 82 3.00 7.45 10.17
CA VAL A 82 4.04 8.29 10.76
C VAL A 82 4.09 8.02 12.25
N ARG A 83 5.23 7.60 12.75
CA ARG A 83 5.44 7.47 14.19
C ARG A 83 5.93 8.81 14.74
N LYS A 84 5.37 9.17 15.87
CA LYS A 84 5.90 10.30 16.61
C LYS A 84 7.26 9.96 17.18
#